data_e52014e386963f601aec8fb543f334dc
#
_entry.id   e52014e386963f601aec8fb543f334dc
#
_cell.length_a   1.000
_cell.length_b   1.000
_cell.length_c   1.000
_cell.angle_alpha   90.00
_cell.angle_beta   90.00
_cell.angle_gamma   90.00
#
_symmetry.space_group_name_H-M   'P 1'
#
loop_
_entity.id
_entity.type
_entity.pdbx_description
1 polymer ?
#
loop_
_entity_poly.entity_id
_entity_poly.type
_entity_poly.pdbx_seq_one_letter_code
_entity_poly.pdbx_strand_id
1 'polypeptide(L)'
;FFIRDGKLIGRDHFYVKIGNEDTKEQILTTFVKQFYSGTPFIPREIMLPEEIDDHEVLAEWLGEKRGGKVYIRIPQKGMKEKLVELAQKNAELVLSQDKEKIKREEGRTIGAMKEIAGWLDLPGLQRVEAFDISNINGFETVGSMVVYEKGKPKRSDYRKFKLRTVTGPDDYASMHEVLTRRFTHGMREQEEMQEKELGAEYGSFTRFPDLIMMDGGRGQVNICLKVLDELHLNIPVCGMVKDDNHRTRGLYYNNIEIPIDRGSEGFKLITRIQDEAHRFAIEYHRSLRSKEQVHSILDDISGIGPSRRKALMKKYQSLEAIREASAEDLADTESMNEKAAQAVYEFLHKDAVL
;
A
#
# COMPACT_ATOMS: atom_id res chain seq x y z
N PHE A 1 12.26 -6.92 31.10
CA PHE A 1 11.52 -7.95 31.83
C PHE A 1 10.90 -7.34 33.07
N PHE A 2 9.63 -7.66 33.32
CA PHE A 2 8.90 -7.23 34.50
C PHE A 2 8.74 -8.42 35.44
N ILE A 3 9.25 -8.24 36.67
CA ILE A 3 9.26 -9.32 37.66
C ILE A 3 8.48 -8.87 38.90
N ARG A 4 7.57 -9.70 39.37
CA ARG A 4 6.80 -9.51 40.59
C ARG A 4 6.77 -10.83 41.37
N ASP A 5 7.06 -10.75 42.66
CA ASP A 5 7.08 -11.90 43.58
C ASP A 5 7.91 -13.09 43.05
N GLY A 6 9.07 -12.78 42.44
CA GLY A 6 9.98 -13.78 41.87
C GLY A 6 9.49 -14.40 40.53
N LYS A 7 8.37 -13.95 39.95
CA LYS A 7 7.83 -14.43 38.70
C LYS A 7 7.96 -13.41 37.60
N LEU A 8 8.31 -13.84 36.39
CA LEU A 8 8.29 -13.05 35.17
C LEU A 8 6.84 -12.83 34.76
N ILE A 9 6.33 -11.60 34.86
CA ILE A 9 4.95 -11.24 34.54
C ILE A 9 4.80 -10.57 33.16
N GLY A 10 5.88 -10.12 32.55
CA GLY A 10 5.86 -9.50 31.24
C GLY A 10 7.25 -9.25 30.69
N ARG A 11 7.31 -9.06 29.38
CA ARG A 11 8.51 -8.63 28.65
C ARG A 11 8.11 -7.60 27.60
N ASP A 12 9.01 -6.66 27.34
CA ASP A 12 8.88 -5.70 26.28
C ASP A 12 10.24 -5.40 25.67
N HIS A 13 10.30 -4.81 24.49
CA HIS A 13 11.53 -4.40 23.82
C HIS A 13 11.34 -3.06 23.13
N PHE A 14 12.39 -2.26 23.10
CA PHE A 14 12.41 -0.92 22.54
C PHE A 14 13.64 -0.76 21.67
N TYR A 15 13.48 -0.11 20.51
CA TYR A 15 14.57 0.25 19.62
C TYR A 15 15.04 1.65 19.96
N VAL A 16 16.32 1.78 20.27
CA VAL A 16 16.97 3.06 20.54
C VAL A 16 17.85 3.42 19.34
N LYS A 17 17.69 4.63 18.81
CA LYS A 17 18.63 5.16 17.82
C LYS A 17 19.87 5.65 18.56
N ILE A 18 21.03 5.10 18.18
CA ILE A 18 22.32 5.44 18.76
C ILE A 18 23.17 6.22 17.76
N GLY A 19 23.93 7.21 18.23
CA GLY A 19 24.97 7.88 17.47
C GLY A 19 26.25 7.03 17.40
N ASN A 20 27.16 7.36 16.51
CA ASN A 20 28.41 6.63 16.34
C ASN A 20 29.38 6.76 17.55
N GLU A 21 29.17 7.74 18.41
CA GLU A 21 30.02 8.07 19.54
C GLU A 21 29.39 7.72 20.92
N ASP A 22 28.14 7.22 20.93
CA ASP A 22 27.43 6.88 22.16
C ASP A 22 28.03 5.64 22.82
N THR A 23 28.39 5.74 24.10
CA THR A 23 28.81 4.58 24.88
C THR A 23 27.62 3.77 25.39
N LYS A 24 27.85 2.51 25.78
CA LYS A 24 26.77 1.67 26.31
C LYS A 24 26.16 2.24 27.59
N GLU A 25 26.99 2.84 28.45
CA GLU A 25 26.60 3.49 29.68
C GLU A 25 25.65 4.66 29.40
N GLN A 26 25.97 5.49 28.41
CA GLN A 26 25.15 6.62 28.00
C GLN A 26 23.83 6.18 27.43
N ILE A 27 23.83 5.13 26.59
CA ILE A 27 22.63 4.54 26.00
C ILE A 27 21.69 4.02 27.11
N LEU A 28 22.21 3.26 28.06
CA LEU A 28 21.43 2.72 29.17
C LEU A 28 20.90 3.82 30.09
N THR A 29 21.72 4.81 30.42
CA THR A 29 21.32 5.98 31.21
C THR A 29 20.17 6.73 30.56
N THR A 30 20.31 7.05 29.28
CA THR A 30 19.29 7.76 28.50
C THR A 30 18.00 6.95 28.40
N PHE A 31 18.10 5.66 28.15
CA PHE A 31 16.95 4.77 28.09
C PHE A 31 16.21 4.73 29.43
N VAL A 32 16.90 4.55 30.55
CA VAL A 32 16.26 4.51 31.88
C VAL A 32 15.54 5.83 32.18
N LYS A 33 16.20 6.97 31.91
CA LYS A 33 15.60 8.31 32.08
C LYS A 33 14.32 8.45 31.25
N GLN A 34 14.36 8.13 29.93
CA GLN A 34 13.21 8.26 29.04
C GLN A 34 12.07 7.31 29.40
N PHE A 35 12.37 6.06 29.65
CA PHE A 35 11.38 5.04 29.99
C PHE A 35 10.59 5.40 31.26
N TYR A 36 11.30 5.73 32.35
CA TYR A 36 10.65 6.05 33.61
C TYR A 36 10.11 7.49 33.69
N SER A 37 10.45 8.38 32.75
CA SER A 37 9.79 9.68 32.63
C SER A 37 8.32 9.56 32.26
N GLY A 38 7.98 8.62 31.37
CA GLY A 38 6.61 8.39 30.88
C GLY A 38 5.85 7.26 31.58
N THR A 39 6.50 6.49 32.45
CA THR A 39 5.90 5.31 33.08
C THR A 39 5.35 5.66 34.47
N PRO A 40 4.08 5.37 34.78
CA PRO A 40 3.45 5.70 36.06
C PRO A 40 3.93 4.80 37.21
N PHE A 41 4.46 3.62 36.91
CA PHE A 41 4.93 2.65 37.90
C PHE A 41 6.46 2.55 37.91
N ILE A 42 7.08 2.81 39.05
CA ILE A 42 8.51 2.66 39.25
C ILE A 42 8.76 1.51 40.23
N PRO A 43 9.53 0.46 39.84
CA PRO A 43 9.82 -0.66 40.75
C PRO A 43 10.80 -0.26 41.84
N ARG A 44 10.86 -1.08 42.90
CA ARG A 44 11.85 -0.89 43.98
C ARG A 44 13.26 -1.18 43.52
N GLU A 45 13.45 -2.08 42.55
CA GLU A 45 14.75 -2.52 42.08
C GLU A 45 14.77 -2.56 40.56
N ILE A 46 15.81 -2.00 39.96
CA ILE A 46 16.12 -2.04 38.53
C ILE A 46 17.44 -2.78 38.39
N MET A 47 17.47 -3.81 37.53
CA MET A 47 18.66 -4.60 37.26
C MET A 47 19.16 -4.29 35.84
N LEU A 48 20.43 -3.94 35.73
CA LEU A 48 21.10 -3.58 34.48
C LEU A 48 22.27 -4.53 34.22
N PRO A 49 22.68 -4.71 32.95
CA PRO A 49 23.80 -5.56 32.58
C PRO A 49 25.16 -4.90 32.86
N GLU A 50 25.24 -3.58 32.86
CA GLU A 50 26.46 -2.78 32.97
C GLU A 50 26.21 -1.55 33.85
N GLU A 51 27.25 -0.88 34.27
CA GLU A 51 27.16 0.39 34.99
C GLU A 51 26.58 1.48 34.10
N ILE A 52 26.00 2.48 34.71
CA ILE A 52 25.42 3.65 34.04
C ILE A 52 26.01 4.93 34.65
N ASP A 53 26.05 5.97 33.83
CA ASP A 53 26.44 7.30 34.31
C ASP A 53 25.41 7.83 35.31
N ASP A 54 25.89 8.62 36.28
CA ASP A 54 25.04 9.28 37.28
C ASP A 54 24.13 8.32 38.09
N HIS A 55 24.57 7.11 38.32
CA HIS A 55 23.81 6.03 38.97
C HIS A 55 23.10 6.48 40.27
N GLU A 56 23.79 7.22 41.17
CA GLU A 56 23.23 7.67 42.43
C GLU A 56 22.14 8.74 42.22
N VAL A 57 22.41 9.72 41.37
CA VAL A 57 21.46 10.78 41.03
C VAL A 57 20.20 10.22 40.39
N LEU A 58 20.36 9.23 39.49
CA LEU A 58 19.25 8.58 38.86
C LEU A 58 18.41 7.76 39.82
N ALA A 59 19.04 7.06 40.76
CA ALA A 59 18.34 6.30 41.79
C ALA A 59 17.58 7.22 42.77
N GLU A 60 18.12 8.40 43.11
CA GLU A 60 17.44 9.40 43.91
C GLU A 60 16.23 9.99 43.20
N TRP A 61 16.37 10.44 41.95
CA TRP A 61 15.29 10.95 41.13
C TRP A 61 14.14 9.94 40.99
N LEU A 62 14.46 8.66 40.74
CA LEU A 62 13.46 7.60 40.66
C LEU A 62 12.81 7.34 42.03
N GLY A 63 13.59 7.48 43.12
CA GLY A 63 13.11 7.36 44.49
C GLY A 63 12.10 8.42 44.85
N GLU A 64 12.37 9.68 44.53
CA GLU A 64 11.42 10.79 44.68
C GLU A 64 10.11 10.54 43.92
N LYS A 65 10.24 10.16 42.65
CA LYS A 65 9.10 9.89 41.80
C LYS A 65 8.25 8.71 42.30
N ARG A 66 8.87 7.70 42.87
CA ARG A 66 8.23 6.51 43.45
C ARG A 66 7.58 6.79 44.81
N GLY A 67 8.06 7.80 45.54
CA GLY A 67 7.73 8.00 46.94
C GLY A 67 8.39 7.00 47.87
N GLY A 68 9.60 6.51 47.51
CA GLY A 68 10.37 5.57 48.32
C GLY A 68 11.64 5.09 47.59
N LYS A 69 12.58 4.50 48.33
CA LYS A 69 13.92 4.17 47.81
C LYS A 69 13.89 3.22 46.62
N VAL A 70 14.64 3.58 45.56
CA VAL A 70 14.88 2.75 44.35
C VAL A 70 16.35 2.31 44.33
N TYR A 71 16.56 1.07 43.96
CA TYR A 71 17.91 0.49 43.85
C TYR A 71 18.16 0.14 42.37
N ILE A 72 19.21 0.69 41.80
CA ILE A 72 19.75 0.27 40.51
C ILE A 72 20.89 -0.71 40.82
N ARG A 73 20.86 -1.90 40.25
CA ARG A 73 21.82 -2.96 40.55
C ARG A 73 22.36 -3.64 39.30
N ILE A 74 23.63 -4.04 39.38
CA ILE A 74 24.31 -4.85 38.37
C ILE A 74 24.63 -6.20 39.05
N PRO A 75 23.74 -7.19 38.88
CA PRO A 75 23.90 -8.49 39.52
C PRO A 75 25.10 -9.23 38.93
N GLN A 76 26.00 -9.73 39.81
CA GLN A 76 27.20 -10.45 39.41
C GLN A 76 27.12 -11.96 39.71
N LYS A 77 26.02 -12.44 40.31
CA LYS A 77 25.86 -13.86 40.65
C LYS A 77 24.41 -14.21 40.97
N GLY A 78 24.07 -15.47 40.76
CA GLY A 78 22.81 -16.08 41.19
C GLY A 78 21.64 -15.81 40.24
N MET A 79 20.41 -15.91 40.76
CA MET A 79 19.20 -15.84 39.95
C MET A 79 19.01 -14.48 39.24
N LYS A 80 19.43 -13.39 39.89
CA LYS A 80 19.31 -12.04 39.33
C LYS A 80 20.23 -11.82 38.13
N GLU A 81 21.46 -12.31 38.18
CA GLU A 81 22.39 -12.32 37.04
C GLU A 81 21.81 -13.12 35.87
N LYS A 82 21.29 -14.32 36.09
CA LYS A 82 20.67 -15.15 35.08
C LYS A 82 19.47 -14.47 34.41
N LEU A 83 18.70 -13.66 35.14
CA LEU A 83 17.59 -12.89 34.57
C LEU A 83 18.08 -11.75 33.69
N VAL A 84 19.18 -11.09 34.03
CA VAL A 84 19.80 -10.08 33.18
C VAL A 84 20.37 -10.71 31.90
N GLU A 85 21.12 -11.82 32.04
CA GLU A 85 21.61 -12.58 30.87
C GLU A 85 20.47 -13.05 29.95
N LEU A 86 19.38 -13.51 30.55
CA LEU A 86 18.20 -13.93 29.77
C LEU A 86 17.58 -12.75 29.01
N ALA A 87 17.53 -11.56 29.61
CA ALA A 87 17.05 -10.36 28.96
C ALA A 87 17.97 -9.92 27.81
N GLN A 88 19.29 -9.99 27.99
CA GLN A 88 20.27 -9.72 26.93
C GLN A 88 20.13 -10.68 25.75
N LYS A 89 20.10 -11.98 26.00
CA LYS A 89 19.89 -13.01 24.96
C LYS A 89 18.59 -12.82 24.22
N ASN A 90 17.52 -12.45 24.92
CA ASN A 90 16.24 -12.16 24.29
C ASN A 90 16.31 -10.92 23.39
N ALA A 91 16.99 -9.85 23.84
CA ALA A 91 17.19 -8.65 23.02
C ALA A 91 18.01 -8.94 21.75
N GLU A 92 19.10 -9.69 21.88
CA GLU A 92 19.92 -10.14 20.74
C GLU A 92 19.13 -10.97 19.74
N LEU A 93 18.31 -11.91 20.23
CA LEU A 93 17.46 -12.74 19.38
C LEU A 93 16.43 -11.92 18.61
N VAL A 94 15.73 -11.00 19.28
CA VAL A 94 14.75 -10.10 18.63
C VAL A 94 15.44 -9.24 17.59
N LEU A 95 16.57 -8.63 17.93
CA LEU A 95 17.34 -7.80 17.01
C LEU A 95 17.81 -8.59 15.77
N SER A 96 18.27 -9.83 15.95
CA SER A 96 18.70 -10.68 14.83
C SER A 96 17.55 -11.06 13.92
N GLN A 97 16.39 -11.44 14.48
CA GLN A 97 15.18 -11.75 13.71
C GLN A 97 14.68 -10.56 12.90
N ASP A 98 14.70 -9.37 13.47
CA ASP A 98 14.27 -8.16 12.78
C ASP A 98 15.26 -7.72 11.69
N LYS A 99 16.57 -7.87 11.93
CA LYS A 99 17.58 -7.68 10.87
C LYS A 99 17.35 -8.61 9.68
N GLU A 100 17.07 -9.89 9.93
CA GLU A 100 16.76 -10.83 8.85
C GLU A 100 15.46 -10.47 8.13
N LYS A 101 14.44 -10.05 8.85
CA LYS A 101 13.17 -9.61 8.28
C LYS A 101 13.35 -8.37 7.38
N ILE A 102 14.09 -7.38 7.86
CA ILE A 102 14.43 -6.17 7.09
C ILE A 102 15.22 -6.56 5.83
N LYS A 103 16.25 -7.39 5.96
CA LYS A 103 17.05 -7.86 4.83
C LYS A 103 16.22 -8.60 3.78
N ARG A 104 15.30 -9.47 4.23
CA ARG A 104 14.36 -10.16 3.32
C ARG A 104 13.43 -9.17 2.60
N GLU A 105 12.90 -8.19 3.32
CA GLU A 105 12.03 -7.18 2.72
C GLU A 105 12.78 -6.31 1.72
N GLU A 106 14.01 -5.90 2.03
CA GLU A 106 14.88 -5.18 1.10
C GLU A 106 15.20 -6.01 -0.16
N GLY A 107 15.49 -7.30 -0.01
CA GLY A 107 15.69 -8.20 -1.15
C GLY A 107 14.44 -8.30 -2.04
N ARG A 108 13.27 -8.44 -1.44
CA ARG A 108 11.97 -8.53 -2.16
C ARG A 108 11.53 -7.21 -2.82
N THR A 109 12.12 -6.10 -2.47
CA THR A 109 11.75 -4.76 -2.94
C THR A 109 12.90 -4.12 -3.72
N ILE A 110 13.82 -3.47 -3.04
CA ILE A 110 14.94 -2.74 -3.67
C ILE A 110 15.86 -3.71 -4.43
N GLY A 111 16.15 -4.88 -3.85
CA GLY A 111 16.95 -5.93 -4.51
C GLY A 111 16.29 -6.42 -5.80
N ALA A 112 14.99 -6.71 -5.75
CA ALA A 112 14.22 -7.11 -6.92
C ALA A 112 14.20 -6.02 -8.02
N MET A 113 14.08 -4.75 -7.66
CA MET A 113 14.16 -3.64 -8.61
C MET A 113 15.55 -3.56 -9.25
N LYS A 114 16.62 -3.81 -8.49
CA LYS A 114 18.00 -3.86 -9.03
C LYS A 114 18.21 -5.01 -10.00
N GLU A 115 17.62 -6.19 -9.73
CA GLU A 115 17.66 -7.32 -10.66
C GLU A 115 16.98 -6.97 -12.00
N ILE A 116 15.77 -6.39 -11.95
CA ILE A 116 15.04 -5.93 -13.14
C ILE A 116 15.87 -4.87 -13.88
N ALA A 117 16.42 -3.90 -13.17
CA ALA A 117 17.28 -2.86 -13.74
C ALA A 117 18.50 -3.45 -14.44
N GLY A 118 19.11 -4.48 -13.86
CA GLY A 118 20.26 -5.20 -14.47
C GLY A 118 19.87 -5.96 -15.74
N TRP A 119 18.71 -6.60 -15.79
CA TRP A 119 18.25 -7.31 -17.00
C TRP A 119 17.94 -6.38 -18.17
N LEU A 120 17.48 -5.17 -17.88
CA LEU A 120 17.05 -4.19 -18.87
C LEU A 120 18.11 -3.10 -19.16
N ASP A 121 19.25 -3.15 -18.47
CA ASP A 121 20.28 -2.10 -18.50
C ASP A 121 19.71 -0.69 -18.21
N LEU A 122 18.92 -0.60 -17.15
CA LEU A 122 18.24 0.62 -16.70
C LEU A 122 18.75 1.06 -15.32
N PRO A 123 19.92 1.71 -15.23
CA PRO A 123 20.45 2.16 -13.96
C PRO A 123 19.50 3.18 -13.30
N GLY A 124 19.28 3.01 -11.98
CA GLY A 124 18.47 3.96 -11.22
C GLY A 124 16.97 3.73 -11.27
N LEU A 125 16.50 2.57 -11.73
CA LEU A 125 15.09 2.19 -11.76
C LEU A 125 14.45 2.28 -10.36
N GLN A 126 13.51 3.23 -10.18
CA GLN A 126 12.81 3.47 -8.93
C GLN A 126 11.30 3.33 -9.06
N ARG A 127 10.72 3.81 -10.18
CA ARG A 127 9.29 3.89 -10.42
C ARG A 127 8.89 3.09 -11.65
N VAL A 128 7.93 2.20 -11.47
CA VAL A 128 7.34 1.38 -12.55
C VAL A 128 5.85 1.66 -12.62
N GLU A 129 5.32 1.88 -13.81
CA GLU A 129 3.89 1.90 -14.09
C GLU A 129 3.53 0.68 -14.93
N ALA A 130 2.54 -0.10 -14.49
CA ALA A 130 2.03 -1.23 -15.26
C ALA A 130 0.58 -1.01 -15.66
N PHE A 131 0.29 -1.34 -16.92
CA PHE A 131 -1.01 -1.12 -17.53
C PHE A 131 -1.65 -2.46 -17.92
N ASP A 132 -2.95 -2.56 -17.67
CA ASP A 132 -3.79 -3.69 -18.07
C ASP A 132 -5.10 -3.19 -18.66
N ILE A 133 -5.55 -3.84 -19.75
CA ILE A 133 -6.87 -3.64 -20.34
C ILE A 133 -7.71 -4.85 -20.02
N SER A 134 -8.84 -4.62 -19.39
CA SER A 134 -9.78 -5.66 -19.06
C SER A 134 -11.10 -5.45 -19.80
N ASN A 135 -11.52 -6.48 -20.53
CA ASN A 135 -12.79 -6.54 -21.26
C ASN A 135 -13.57 -7.74 -20.73
N ILE A 136 -14.73 -7.52 -20.16
CA ILE A 136 -15.58 -8.60 -19.64
C ILE A 136 -16.91 -8.60 -20.39
N ASN A 137 -17.04 -9.53 -21.35
CA ASN A 137 -18.28 -10.00 -22.00
C ASN A 137 -19.40 -8.94 -22.12
N GLY A 138 -19.27 -8.00 -23.05
CA GLY A 138 -20.32 -7.06 -23.41
C GLY A 138 -20.49 -5.83 -22.52
N PHE A 139 -19.63 -5.68 -21.48
CA PHE A 139 -19.54 -4.47 -20.65
C PHE A 139 -18.41 -3.56 -21.11
N GLU A 140 -18.43 -2.31 -20.62
CA GLU A 140 -17.44 -1.29 -20.95
C GLU A 140 -16.00 -1.80 -20.74
N THR A 141 -15.17 -1.65 -21.75
CA THR A 141 -13.72 -1.88 -21.63
C THR A 141 -13.11 -0.85 -20.71
N VAL A 142 -12.27 -1.28 -19.81
CA VAL A 142 -11.59 -0.41 -18.85
C VAL A 142 -10.08 -0.63 -18.86
N GLY A 143 -9.34 0.46 -18.71
CA GLY A 143 -7.91 0.40 -18.44
C GLY A 143 -7.59 0.62 -16.97
N SER A 144 -6.58 -0.05 -16.49
CA SER A 144 -6.03 0.15 -15.18
C SER A 144 -4.54 0.46 -15.23
N MET A 145 -4.09 1.30 -14.31
CA MET A 145 -2.69 1.62 -14.10
C MET A 145 -2.34 1.39 -12.64
N VAL A 146 -1.38 0.55 -12.39
CA VAL A 146 -0.78 0.36 -11.06
C VAL A 146 0.64 0.91 -11.04
N VAL A 147 1.07 1.38 -9.88
CA VAL A 147 2.37 2.02 -9.71
C VAL A 147 3.13 1.33 -8.59
N TYR A 148 4.40 1.03 -8.87
CA TYR A 148 5.34 0.53 -7.88
C TYR A 148 6.51 1.51 -7.76
N GLU A 149 6.87 1.83 -6.53
CA GLU A 149 7.99 2.71 -6.21
C GLU A 149 8.93 1.99 -5.24
N LYS A 150 10.21 1.88 -5.61
CA LYS A 150 11.22 1.12 -4.85
C LYS A 150 10.77 -0.32 -4.53
N GLY A 151 10.06 -0.95 -5.47
CA GLY A 151 9.54 -2.31 -5.35
C GLY A 151 8.31 -2.49 -4.46
N LYS A 152 7.70 -1.40 -3.98
CA LYS A 152 6.46 -1.41 -3.18
C LYS A 152 5.30 -0.76 -3.96
N PRO A 153 4.06 -1.25 -3.78
CA PRO A 153 2.90 -0.65 -4.43
C PRO A 153 2.64 0.77 -3.90
N LYS A 154 2.52 1.74 -4.80
CA LYS A 154 2.18 3.15 -4.53
C LYS A 154 0.70 3.38 -4.85
N ARG A 155 -0.18 2.90 -4.00
CA ARG A 155 -1.64 2.86 -4.25
C ARG A 155 -2.27 4.24 -4.46
N SER A 156 -1.72 5.31 -3.88
CA SER A 156 -2.17 6.68 -4.12
C SER A 156 -2.10 7.10 -5.60
N ASP A 157 -1.18 6.49 -6.34
CA ASP A 157 -0.89 6.81 -7.74
C ASP A 157 -1.62 5.86 -8.72
N TYR A 158 -2.38 4.87 -8.24
CA TYR A 158 -3.18 3.99 -9.09
C TYR A 158 -4.29 4.76 -9.79
N ARG A 159 -4.55 4.45 -11.06
CA ARG A 159 -5.61 5.12 -11.85
C ARG A 159 -6.45 4.11 -12.60
N LYS A 160 -7.73 4.44 -12.73
CA LYS A 160 -8.75 3.71 -13.48
C LYS A 160 -9.18 4.58 -14.67
N PHE A 161 -9.21 4.00 -15.86
CA PHE A 161 -9.57 4.69 -17.09
C PHE A 161 -10.82 4.02 -17.67
N LYS A 162 -11.94 4.76 -17.68
CA LYS A 162 -13.09 4.40 -18.48
C LYS A 162 -12.82 4.85 -19.92
N LEU A 163 -12.91 3.95 -20.89
CA LEU A 163 -12.74 4.28 -22.30
C LEU A 163 -13.87 5.16 -22.81
N ARG A 164 -13.56 6.04 -23.74
CA ARG A 164 -14.49 7.04 -24.26
C ARG A 164 -14.68 6.95 -25.76
N THR A 165 -13.65 6.56 -26.50
CA THR A 165 -13.61 6.60 -27.96
C THR A 165 -13.66 5.22 -28.59
N VAL A 166 -13.29 4.17 -27.84
CA VAL A 166 -13.25 2.80 -28.35
C VAL A 166 -14.57 2.09 -28.05
N THR A 167 -15.20 1.58 -29.10
CA THR A 167 -16.41 0.76 -29.02
C THR A 167 -16.10 -0.67 -29.44
N GLY A 168 -16.37 -1.63 -28.58
CA GLY A 168 -16.09 -3.06 -28.82
C GLY A 168 -14.75 -3.54 -28.25
N PRO A 169 -14.41 -4.81 -28.47
CA PRO A 169 -13.24 -5.46 -27.89
C PRO A 169 -11.98 -5.20 -28.72
N ASP A 170 -11.49 -3.97 -28.71
CA ASP A 170 -10.21 -3.59 -29.32
C ASP A 170 -9.22 -3.18 -28.23
N ASP A 171 -8.46 -4.16 -27.74
CA ASP A 171 -7.47 -3.96 -26.67
C ASP A 171 -6.34 -3.02 -27.12
N TYR A 172 -6.04 -2.97 -28.42
CA TYR A 172 -4.97 -2.12 -28.95
C TYR A 172 -5.40 -0.63 -28.97
N ALA A 173 -6.56 -0.33 -29.51
CA ALA A 173 -7.12 1.02 -29.47
C ALA A 173 -7.38 1.47 -28.04
N SER A 174 -7.83 0.57 -27.19
CA SER A 174 -8.06 0.80 -25.76
C SER A 174 -6.77 1.20 -25.03
N MET A 175 -5.70 0.46 -25.25
CA MET A 175 -4.40 0.75 -24.66
C MET A 175 -3.84 2.07 -25.17
N HIS A 176 -3.98 2.35 -26.47
CA HIS A 176 -3.59 3.62 -27.06
C HIS A 176 -4.31 4.81 -26.38
N GLU A 177 -5.62 4.74 -26.20
CA GLU A 177 -6.40 5.77 -25.50
C GLU A 177 -5.91 5.98 -24.06
N VAL A 178 -5.71 4.90 -23.30
CA VAL A 178 -5.29 4.96 -21.89
C VAL A 178 -3.93 5.65 -21.76
N LEU A 179 -2.95 5.20 -22.54
CA LEU A 179 -1.60 5.74 -22.50
C LEU A 179 -1.56 7.22 -22.95
N THR A 180 -2.24 7.55 -24.05
CA THR A 180 -2.33 8.94 -24.52
C THR A 180 -2.92 9.83 -23.42
N ARG A 181 -4.01 9.44 -22.80
CA ARG A 181 -4.64 10.21 -21.72
C ARG A 181 -3.75 10.33 -20.49
N ARG A 182 -3.06 9.26 -20.11
CA ARG A 182 -2.11 9.27 -18.97
C ARG A 182 -1.00 10.30 -19.18
N PHE A 183 -0.32 10.23 -20.32
CA PHE A 183 0.85 11.05 -20.57
C PHE A 183 0.52 12.49 -20.97
N THR A 184 -0.49 12.72 -21.80
CA THR A 184 -0.96 14.07 -22.13
C THR A 184 -1.42 14.83 -20.86
N HIS A 185 -2.14 14.13 -19.96
CA HIS A 185 -2.54 14.77 -18.70
C HIS A 185 -1.34 15.09 -17.83
N GLY A 186 -0.37 14.16 -17.75
CA GLY A 186 0.86 14.40 -16.98
C GLY A 186 1.71 15.55 -17.50
N MET A 187 1.84 15.68 -18.81
CA MET A 187 2.57 16.80 -19.45
C MET A 187 1.90 18.14 -19.12
N ARG A 188 0.58 18.23 -19.32
CA ARG A 188 -0.18 19.44 -18.99
C ARG A 188 -0.07 19.80 -17.50
N GLU A 189 -0.18 18.82 -16.61
CA GLU A 189 -0.06 19.05 -15.17
C GLU A 189 1.37 19.49 -14.79
N GLN A 190 2.42 19.00 -15.49
CA GLN A 190 3.79 19.48 -15.32
C GLN A 190 3.93 20.95 -15.72
N GLU A 191 3.35 21.36 -16.85
CA GLU A 191 3.33 22.74 -17.30
C GLU A 191 2.62 23.65 -16.27
N GLU A 192 1.44 23.24 -15.80
CA GLU A 192 0.69 23.97 -14.76
C GLU A 192 1.46 24.11 -13.43
N MET A 193 2.23 23.07 -13.04
CA MET A 193 3.06 23.12 -11.83
C MET A 193 4.26 24.05 -12.01
N GLN A 194 4.88 24.04 -13.19
CA GLN A 194 5.97 24.97 -13.52
C GLN A 194 5.50 26.44 -13.49
N GLU A 195 4.34 26.71 -14.08
CA GLU A 195 3.76 28.06 -14.07
C GLU A 195 3.45 28.58 -12.66
N LYS A 196 3.13 27.66 -11.73
CA LYS A 196 2.83 27.96 -10.33
C LYS A 196 4.05 27.90 -9.41
N GLU A 197 5.23 27.65 -9.95
CA GLU A 197 6.49 27.43 -9.21
C GLU A 197 6.37 26.32 -8.13
N LEU A 198 5.53 25.31 -8.38
CA LEU A 198 5.32 24.17 -7.49
C LEU A 198 6.16 22.96 -7.94
N GLY A 199 6.59 22.15 -6.98
CA GLY A 199 7.31 20.91 -7.27
C GLY A 199 6.40 19.84 -7.91
N ALA A 200 7.01 18.92 -8.67
CA ALA A 200 6.30 17.82 -9.33
C ALA A 200 5.57 16.88 -8.35
N GLU A 201 5.91 16.89 -7.07
CA GLU A 201 5.26 16.11 -6.01
C GLU A 201 3.83 16.54 -5.70
N TYR A 202 3.44 17.76 -6.07
CA TYR A 202 2.09 18.28 -5.86
C TYR A 202 1.09 17.85 -6.93
N GLY A 203 1.56 17.31 -8.07
CA GLY A 203 0.70 16.82 -9.13
C GLY A 203 0.35 15.34 -8.99
N SER A 204 -0.79 14.95 -9.56
CA SER A 204 -1.27 13.57 -9.54
C SER A 204 -0.65 12.69 -10.63
N PHE A 205 -0.26 13.30 -11.76
CA PHE A 205 0.26 12.62 -12.95
C PHE A 205 1.63 13.15 -13.40
N THR A 206 2.18 14.14 -12.70
CA THR A 206 3.44 14.81 -13.02
C THR A 206 4.66 13.91 -12.97
N ARG A 207 4.63 12.87 -12.13
CA ARG A 207 5.75 11.93 -11.98
C ARG A 207 5.64 10.83 -13.02
N PHE A 208 6.50 10.88 -14.02
CA PHE A 208 6.60 9.83 -15.03
C PHE A 208 7.38 8.62 -14.50
N PRO A 209 7.13 7.41 -15.02
CA PRO A 209 7.85 6.21 -14.63
C PRO A 209 9.22 6.13 -15.27
N ASP A 210 10.14 5.42 -14.62
CA ASP A 210 11.44 5.04 -15.20
C ASP A 210 11.27 3.83 -16.14
N LEU A 211 10.19 3.07 -15.99
CA LEU A 211 9.86 1.91 -16.81
C LEU A 211 8.33 1.73 -16.89
N ILE A 212 7.83 1.48 -18.09
CA ILE A 212 6.46 1.03 -18.32
C ILE A 212 6.47 -0.48 -18.52
N MET A 213 5.60 -1.20 -17.81
CA MET A 213 5.36 -2.63 -17.98
C MET A 213 3.99 -2.87 -18.62
N MET A 214 3.98 -3.59 -19.74
CA MET A 214 2.77 -3.97 -20.46
C MET A 214 2.41 -5.43 -20.18
N ASP A 215 1.14 -5.71 -19.89
CA ASP A 215 0.65 -7.08 -19.74
C ASP A 215 0.49 -7.74 -21.11
N GLY A 216 1.59 -8.03 -21.75
CA GLY A 216 1.63 -8.65 -23.08
C GLY A 216 3.02 -8.53 -23.71
N GLY A 217 3.18 -9.22 -24.83
CA GLY A 217 4.44 -9.24 -25.56
C GLY A 217 4.57 -8.08 -26.55
N ARG A 218 5.25 -8.35 -27.67
CA ARG A 218 5.62 -7.40 -28.72
C ARG A 218 4.50 -6.43 -29.16
N GLY A 219 3.27 -6.93 -29.31
CA GLY A 219 2.15 -6.12 -29.80
C GLY A 219 1.82 -4.96 -28.85
N GLN A 220 1.70 -5.26 -27.57
CA GLN A 220 1.40 -4.26 -26.52
C GLN A 220 2.53 -3.25 -26.35
N VAL A 221 3.77 -3.73 -26.37
CA VAL A 221 4.97 -2.86 -26.31
C VAL A 221 5.00 -1.88 -27.48
N ASN A 222 4.73 -2.35 -28.71
CA ASN A 222 4.77 -1.50 -29.90
C ASN A 222 3.73 -0.37 -29.84
N ILE A 223 2.53 -0.62 -29.27
CA ILE A 223 1.53 0.43 -29.11
C ILE A 223 1.99 1.47 -28.11
N CYS A 224 2.56 1.03 -26.98
CA CYS A 224 3.09 1.95 -25.98
C CYS A 224 4.20 2.83 -26.59
N LEU A 225 5.14 2.23 -27.30
CA LEU A 225 6.23 2.95 -27.97
C LEU A 225 5.70 3.95 -29.01
N LYS A 226 4.66 3.59 -29.77
CA LYS A 226 4.02 4.49 -30.73
C LYS A 226 3.41 5.72 -30.04
N VAL A 227 2.67 5.53 -28.93
CA VAL A 227 2.11 6.66 -28.16
C VAL A 227 3.21 7.55 -27.58
N LEU A 228 4.27 6.97 -27.06
CA LEU A 228 5.40 7.75 -26.53
C LEU A 228 6.09 8.56 -27.64
N ASP A 229 6.28 7.99 -28.82
CA ASP A 229 6.84 8.68 -30.00
C ASP A 229 5.93 9.86 -30.43
N GLU A 230 4.62 9.63 -30.54
CA GLU A 230 3.63 10.67 -30.83
C GLU A 230 3.66 11.85 -29.83
N LEU A 231 3.98 11.56 -28.57
CA LEU A 231 4.07 12.54 -27.49
C LEU A 231 5.50 13.05 -27.25
N HIS A 232 6.47 12.63 -28.03
CA HIS A 232 7.89 12.94 -27.88
C HIS A 232 8.47 12.62 -26.49
N LEU A 233 8.02 11.49 -25.91
CA LEU A 233 8.48 10.99 -24.61
C LEU A 233 9.45 9.82 -24.80
N ASN A 234 10.55 9.85 -24.06
CA ASN A 234 11.52 8.77 -24.05
C ASN A 234 11.48 8.01 -22.72
N ILE A 235 10.56 7.05 -22.61
CA ILE A 235 10.40 6.21 -21.43
C ILE A 235 10.61 4.75 -21.85
N PRO A 236 11.46 3.98 -21.17
CA PRO A 236 11.64 2.56 -21.44
C PRO A 236 10.34 1.77 -21.30
N VAL A 237 10.09 0.83 -22.21
CA VAL A 237 8.89 -0.01 -22.21
C VAL A 237 9.27 -1.47 -22.30
N CYS A 238 8.79 -2.30 -21.39
CA CYS A 238 8.92 -3.75 -21.49
C CYS A 238 7.56 -4.44 -21.48
N GLY A 239 7.49 -5.61 -22.11
CA GLY A 239 6.32 -6.48 -22.11
C GLY A 239 6.57 -7.72 -21.25
N MET A 240 5.55 -8.20 -20.58
CA MET A 240 5.59 -9.46 -19.82
C MET A 240 5.15 -10.60 -20.74
N VAL A 241 6.11 -11.40 -21.19
CA VAL A 241 5.84 -12.53 -22.12
C VAL A 241 5.27 -13.70 -21.34
N LYS A 242 4.15 -14.25 -21.83
CA LYS A 242 3.48 -15.40 -21.21
C LYS A 242 3.83 -16.70 -21.93
N ASP A 243 3.87 -17.79 -21.18
CA ASP A 243 3.93 -19.14 -21.72
C ASP A 243 2.51 -19.64 -22.13
N ASP A 244 2.44 -20.84 -22.68
CA ASP A 244 1.17 -21.46 -23.13
C ASP A 244 0.16 -21.66 -21.97
N ASN A 245 0.61 -21.59 -20.74
CA ASN A 245 -0.22 -21.66 -19.52
C ASN A 245 -0.55 -20.26 -18.97
N HIS A 246 -0.38 -19.21 -19.77
CA HIS A 246 -0.59 -17.80 -19.38
C HIS A 246 0.27 -17.31 -18.22
N ARG A 247 1.40 -17.98 -17.93
CA ARG A 247 2.34 -17.57 -16.87
C ARG A 247 3.49 -16.79 -17.48
N THR A 248 3.92 -15.74 -16.81
CA THR A 248 5.10 -14.97 -17.22
C THR A 248 6.32 -15.90 -17.33
N ARG A 249 7.01 -15.85 -18.47
CA ARG A 249 8.24 -16.63 -18.73
C ARG A 249 9.46 -15.76 -18.93
N GLY A 250 9.27 -14.50 -19.34
CA GLY A 250 10.35 -13.56 -19.65
C GLY A 250 9.84 -12.14 -19.84
N LEU A 251 10.75 -11.25 -20.16
CA LEU A 251 10.45 -9.88 -20.57
C LEU A 251 10.77 -9.69 -22.06
N TYR A 252 9.95 -8.89 -22.74
CA TYR A 252 10.22 -8.40 -24.08
C TYR A 252 10.67 -6.95 -23.99
N TYR A 253 11.91 -6.68 -24.37
CA TYR A 253 12.53 -5.36 -24.29
C TYR A 253 13.49 -5.15 -25.46
N ASN A 254 13.50 -3.97 -26.07
CA ASN A 254 14.37 -3.62 -27.22
C ASN A 254 14.36 -4.69 -28.33
N ASN A 255 13.15 -5.18 -28.69
CA ASN A 255 12.95 -6.23 -29.69
C ASN A 255 13.57 -7.60 -29.35
N ILE A 256 13.95 -7.84 -28.13
CA ILE A 256 14.54 -9.09 -27.65
C ILE A 256 13.68 -9.65 -26.51
N GLU A 257 13.48 -10.97 -26.50
CA GLU A 257 12.93 -11.67 -25.35
C GLU A 257 14.07 -12.03 -24.39
N ILE A 258 13.99 -11.53 -23.17
CA ILE A 258 14.95 -11.76 -22.10
C ILE A 258 14.40 -12.86 -21.20
N PRO A 259 15.04 -14.05 -21.18
CA PRO A 259 14.65 -15.12 -20.27
C PRO A 259 14.98 -14.72 -18.83
N ILE A 260 14.09 -15.08 -17.89
CA ILE A 260 14.23 -14.72 -16.49
C ILE A 260 14.25 -15.97 -15.63
N ASP A 261 15.11 -16.00 -14.62
CA ASP A 261 15.07 -17.02 -13.57
C ASP A 261 13.80 -16.83 -12.72
N ARG A 262 12.91 -17.83 -12.76
CA ARG A 262 11.65 -17.86 -11.99
C ARG A 262 11.88 -17.88 -10.47
N GLY A 263 13.07 -18.27 -10.01
CA GLY A 263 13.47 -18.25 -8.59
C GLY A 263 13.85 -16.88 -8.06
N SER A 264 14.21 -15.94 -8.95
CA SER A 264 14.71 -14.61 -8.59
C SER A 264 13.66 -13.72 -7.91
N GLU A 265 14.11 -12.76 -7.11
CA GLU A 265 13.20 -11.78 -6.50
C GLU A 265 12.64 -10.79 -7.52
N GLY A 266 13.42 -10.47 -8.57
CA GLY A 266 12.96 -9.67 -9.70
C GLY A 266 11.77 -10.30 -10.42
N PHE A 267 11.83 -11.62 -10.72
CA PHE A 267 10.72 -12.34 -11.33
C PHE A 267 9.47 -12.32 -10.42
N LYS A 268 9.65 -12.57 -9.13
CA LYS A 268 8.55 -12.53 -8.16
C LYS A 268 7.94 -11.11 -8.05
N LEU A 269 8.74 -10.06 -8.20
CA LEU A 269 8.24 -8.68 -8.22
C LEU A 269 7.42 -8.42 -9.49
N ILE A 270 7.89 -8.83 -10.67
CA ILE A 270 7.16 -8.70 -11.93
C ILE A 270 5.80 -9.40 -11.84
N THR A 271 5.77 -10.64 -11.32
CA THR A 271 4.53 -11.38 -11.11
C THR A 271 3.58 -10.64 -10.18
N ARG A 272 4.08 -10.09 -9.06
CA ARG A 272 3.26 -9.27 -8.15
C ARG A 272 2.71 -8.00 -8.82
N ILE A 273 3.48 -7.35 -9.68
CA ILE A 273 3.03 -6.16 -10.43
C ILE A 273 1.90 -6.56 -11.40
N GLN A 274 2.07 -7.67 -12.12
CA GLN A 274 1.08 -8.19 -13.06
C GLN A 274 -0.22 -8.59 -12.36
N ASP A 275 -0.12 -9.39 -11.29
CA ASP A 275 -1.27 -9.82 -10.50
C ASP A 275 -2.03 -8.63 -9.93
N GLU A 276 -1.31 -7.60 -9.47
CA GLU A 276 -1.93 -6.39 -8.92
C GLU A 276 -2.63 -5.55 -10.01
N ALA A 277 -2.04 -5.41 -11.20
CA ALA A 277 -2.69 -4.73 -12.32
C ALA A 277 -4.01 -5.44 -12.70
N HIS A 278 -3.97 -6.75 -12.84
CA HIS A 278 -5.14 -7.56 -13.14
C HIS A 278 -6.19 -7.50 -12.02
N ARG A 279 -5.78 -7.65 -10.76
CA ARG A 279 -6.67 -7.52 -9.60
C ARG A 279 -7.38 -6.16 -9.57
N PHE A 280 -6.63 -5.08 -9.82
CA PHE A 280 -7.16 -3.73 -9.79
C PHE A 280 -8.15 -3.47 -10.93
N ALA A 281 -7.92 -4.05 -12.12
CA ALA A 281 -8.86 -4.01 -13.25
C ALA A 281 -10.17 -4.74 -12.91
N ILE A 282 -10.09 -5.97 -12.36
CA ILE A 282 -11.27 -6.74 -11.94
C ILE A 282 -12.08 -6.01 -10.88
N GLU A 283 -11.43 -5.41 -9.89
CA GLU A 283 -12.11 -4.63 -8.84
C GLU A 283 -12.88 -3.45 -9.45
N TYR A 284 -12.31 -2.80 -10.45
CA TYR A 284 -12.98 -1.71 -11.16
C TYR A 284 -14.24 -2.18 -11.91
N HIS A 285 -14.15 -3.29 -12.64
CA HIS A 285 -15.30 -3.89 -13.29
C HIS A 285 -16.42 -4.24 -12.33
N ARG A 286 -16.09 -4.86 -11.18
CA ARG A 286 -17.08 -5.16 -10.14
C ARG A 286 -17.78 -3.90 -9.63
N SER A 287 -17.02 -2.83 -9.42
CA SER A 287 -17.57 -1.53 -9.00
C SER A 287 -18.51 -0.92 -10.05
N LEU A 288 -18.18 -1.03 -11.34
CA LEU A 288 -19.03 -0.55 -12.42
C LEU A 288 -20.33 -1.36 -12.52
N ARG A 289 -20.22 -2.70 -12.53
CA ARG A 289 -21.39 -3.59 -12.54
C ARG A 289 -22.34 -3.34 -11.37
N SER A 290 -21.80 -3.21 -10.17
CA SER A 290 -22.60 -2.91 -8.98
C SER A 290 -23.36 -1.59 -9.17
N LYS A 291 -22.71 -0.55 -9.69
CA LYS A 291 -23.37 0.74 -9.95
C LYS A 291 -24.44 0.63 -11.02
N GLU A 292 -24.21 -0.12 -12.11
CA GLU A 292 -25.19 -0.32 -13.16
C GLU A 292 -26.38 -1.16 -12.69
N GLN A 293 -26.15 -2.21 -11.92
CA GLN A 293 -27.23 -2.99 -11.28
C GLN A 293 -28.09 -2.14 -10.37
N VAL A 294 -27.45 -1.35 -9.49
CA VAL A 294 -28.20 -0.43 -8.60
C VAL A 294 -28.98 0.59 -9.44
N HIS A 295 -28.39 1.09 -10.50
CA HIS A 295 -29.03 2.02 -11.42
C HIS A 295 -30.26 1.41 -12.08
N SER A 296 -30.16 0.20 -12.64
CA SER A 296 -31.25 -0.52 -13.29
C SER A 296 -32.40 -0.84 -12.30
N ILE A 297 -32.04 -1.37 -11.13
CA ILE A 297 -33.04 -1.73 -10.10
C ILE A 297 -33.79 -0.49 -9.59
N LEU A 298 -33.10 0.64 -9.38
CA LEU A 298 -33.75 1.87 -8.94
C LEU A 298 -34.61 2.52 -10.04
N ASP A 299 -34.32 2.28 -11.32
CA ASP A 299 -35.15 2.76 -12.45
C ASP A 299 -36.49 2.02 -12.53
N ASP A 300 -36.57 0.79 -12.04
CA ASP A 300 -37.80 0.01 -11.99
C ASP A 300 -38.77 0.45 -10.90
N ILE A 301 -38.31 1.31 -9.97
CA ILE A 301 -39.11 1.79 -8.83
C ILE A 301 -39.90 3.04 -9.22
N SER A 302 -41.24 2.92 -9.17
CA SER A 302 -42.12 4.04 -9.46
C SER A 302 -41.84 5.25 -8.57
N GLY A 303 -41.61 6.41 -9.19
CA GLY A 303 -41.32 7.65 -8.49
C GLY A 303 -39.83 7.91 -8.23
N ILE A 304 -38.93 7.03 -8.63
CA ILE A 304 -37.49 7.24 -8.56
C ILE A 304 -36.96 7.70 -9.92
N GLY A 305 -36.86 8.99 -10.11
CA GLY A 305 -36.24 9.60 -11.28
C GLY A 305 -34.76 9.87 -11.10
N PRO A 306 -34.08 10.43 -12.14
CA PRO A 306 -32.61 10.62 -12.14
C PRO A 306 -32.05 11.35 -10.92
N SER A 307 -32.73 12.38 -10.42
CA SER A 307 -32.29 13.17 -9.25
C SER A 307 -32.28 12.33 -7.97
N ARG A 308 -33.38 11.62 -7.69
CA ARG A 308 -33.52 10.76 -6.50
C ARG A 308 -32.54 9.61 -6.53
N ARG A 309 -32.40 8.96 -7.68
CA ARG A 309 -31.42 7.89 -7.91
C ARG A 309 -29.99 8.38 -7.64
N LYS A 310 -29.62 9.55 -8.18
CA LYS A 310 -28.28 10.14 -7.95
C LYS A 310 -28.04 10.43 -6.46
N ALA A 311 -29.04 10.90 -5.75
CA ALA A 311 -28.98 11.19 -4.32
C ALA A 311 -28.83 9.91 -3.49
N LEU A 312 -29.60 8.85 -3.78
CA LEU A 312 -29.48 7.55 -3.14
C LEU A 312 -28.10 6.94 -3.37
N MET A 313 -27.59 6.94 -4.61
CA MET A 313 -26.28 6.42 -4.93
C MET A 313 -25.13 7.24 -4.34
N LYS A 314 -25.35 8.51 -4.03
CA LYS A 314 -24.36 9.38 -3.36
C LYS A 314 -24.29 9.07 -1.86
N LYS A 315 -25.43 8.81 -1.21
CA LYS A 315 -25.53 8.52 0.23
C LYS A 315 -25.18 7.05 0.53
N TYR A 316 -25.65 6.12 -0.30
CA TYR A 316 -25.44 4.69 -0.14
C TYR A 316 -24.57 4.13 -1.28
N GLN A 317 -23.47 3.49 -0.93
CA GLN A 317 -22.48 3.05 -1.92
C GLN A 317 -22.82 1.72 -2.60
N SER A 318 -23.82 0.98 -2.10
CA SER A 318 -24.26 -0.31 -2.65
C SER A 318 -25.77 -0.50 -2.52
N LEU A 319 -26.31 -1.47 -3.27
CA LEU A 319 -27.72 -1.87 -3.17
C LEU A 319 -28.06 -2.47 -1.79
N GLU A 320 -27.12 -3.23 -1.24
CA GLU A 320 -27.25 -3.81 0.10
C GLU A 320 -27.41 -2.71 1.15
N ALA A 321 -26.60 -1.64 1.07
CA ALA A 321 -26.72 -0.51 2.00
C ALA A 321 -28.05 0.24 1.86
N ILE A 322 -28.61 0.34 0.63
CA ILE A 322 -29.95 0.90 0.43
C ILE A 322 -31.02 -0.04 0.98
N ARG A 323 -30.84 -1.34 0.85
CA ARG A 323 -31.77 -2.37 1.37
C ARG A 323 -31.78 -2.43 2.89
N GLU A 324 -30.62 -2.26 3.54
CA GLU A 324 -30.48 -2.26 5.00
C GLU A 324 -30.98 -0.96 5.65
N ALA A 325 -31.14 0.11 4.87
CA ALA A 325 -31.60 1.40 5.37
C ALA A 325 -33.10 1.36 5.71
N SER A 326 -33.49 2.04 6.79
CA SER A 326 -34.91 2.23 7.13
C SER A 326 -35.60 3.16 6.14
N ALA A 327 -36.92 3.08 6.07
CA ALA A 327 -37.73 4.01 5.26
C ALA A 327 -37.51 5.46 5.66
N GLU A 328 -37.27 5.72 6.96
CA GLU A 328 -36.96 7.04 7.52
C GLU A 328 -35.60 7.55 7.03
N ASP A 329 -34.56 6.70 7.09
CA ASP A 329 -33.21 7.05 6.58
C ASP A 329 -33.20 7.31 5.06
N LEU A 330 -34.02 6.56 4.32
CA LEU A 330 -34.20 6.79 2.89
C LEU A 330 -34.94 8.11 2.62
N ALA A 331 -35.92 8.48 3.43
CA ALA A 331 -36.68 9.74 3.32
C ALA A 331 -35.80 10.97 3.60
N ASP A 332 -34.82 10.82 4.50
CA ASP A 332 -33.84 11.87 4.86
C ASP A 332 -32.73 12.06 3.78
N THR A 333 -32.83 11.36 2.64
CA THR A 333 -31.90 11.53 1.53
C THR A 333 -32.32 12.73 0.67
N GLU A 334 -31.33 13.49 0.18
CA GLU A 334 -31.54 14.64 -0.70
C GLU A 334 -32.51 14.30 -1.83
N SER A 335 -33.49 15.19 -2.11
CA SER A 335 -34.53 15.01 -3.13
C SER A 335 -35.54 13.88 -2.90
N MET A 336 -35.44 13.12 -1.82
CA MET A 336 -36.42 12.08 -1.45
C MET A 336 -37.60 12.68 -0.67
N ASN A 337 -38.68 11.93 -0.63
CA ASN A 337 -39.84 12.16 0.27
C ASN A 337 -40.33 10.81 0.81
N GLU A 338 -41.18 10.84 1.82
CA GLU A 338 -41.70 9.63 2.47
C GLU A 338 -42.30 8.62 1.49
N LYS A 339 -43.09 9.09 0.50
CA LYS A 339 -43.70 8.22 -0.52
C LYS A 339 -42.68 7.50 -1.40
N ALA A 340 -41.64 8.21 -1.82
CA ALA A 340 -40.58 7.63 -2.64
C ALA A 340 -39.68 6.70 -1.82
N ALA A 341 -39.38 7.06 -0.56
CA ALA A 341 -38.62 6.24 0.37
C ALA A 341 -39.36 4.92 0.69
N GLN A 342 -40.65 5.00 0.92
CA GLN A 342 -41.48 3.82 1.13
C GLN A 342 -41.52 2.91 -0.09
N ALA A 343 -41.62 3.47 -1.30
CA ALA A 343 -41.58 2.70 -2.53
C ALA A 343 -40.26 1.95 -2.73
N VAL A 344 -39.13 2.58 -2.40
CA VAL A 344 -37.80 1.95 -2.44
C VAL A 344 -37.73 0.82 -1.41
N TYR A 345 -38.16 1.09 -0.17
CA TYR A 345 -38.14 0.12 0.90
C TYR A 345 -38.99 -1.13 0.55
N GLU A 346 -40.24 -0.93 0.14
CA GLU A 346 -41.14 -2.04 -0.24
C GLU A 346 -40.61 -2.83 -1.44
N PHE A 347 -40.10 -2.16 -2.46
CA PHE A 347 -39.58 -2.83 -3.66
C PHE A 347 -38.40 -3.75 -3.33
N LEU A 348 -37.44 -3.26 -2.53
CA LEU A 348 -36.24 -4.03 -2.18
C LEU A 348 -36.48 -5.14 -1.15
N HIS A 349 -37.63 -5.11 -0.44
CA HIS A 349 -38.00 -6.13 0.54
C HIS A 349 -39.10 -7.08 0.04
N LYS A 350 -39.62 -6.88 -1.18
CA LYS A 350 -40.68 -7.72 -1.75
C LYS A 350 -40.29 -9.20 -1.90
N ASP A 351 -39.01 -9.50 -2.09
CA ASP A 351 -38.49 -10.86 -2.27
C ASP A 351 -38.11 -11.55 -0.94
N ALA A 352 -38.36 -10.91 0.21
CA ALA A 352 -38.06 -11.49 1.53
C ALA A 352 -39.26 -12.26 2.15
N VAL A 353 -40.37 -12.43 1.41
CA VAL A 353 -41.61 -13.08 1.86
C VAL A 353 -41.97 -14.28 0.96
N LEU A 354 -40.97 -15.08 0.52
CA LEU A 354 -41.24 -16.41 -0.02
C LEU A 354 -40.31 -17.44 0.60
#